data_f6075caf9e41b776859f36d91f9178cf
#
_entry.id   f6075caf9e41b776859f36d91f9178cf
#
_cell.length_a   1.000
_cell.length_b   1.000
_cell.length_c   1.000
_cell.angle_alpha   90.00
_cell.angle_beta   90.00
_cell.angle_gamma   90.00
#
_symmetry.space_group_name_H-M   'P 1'
#
loop_
_entity.id
_entity.type
_entity.pdbx_description
1 polymer ?
#
loop_
_entity_poly.entity_id
_entity_poly.type
_entity_poly.pdbx_seq_one_letter_code
_entity_poly.pdbx_strand_id
1 'polypeptide(L)'
;GPTNYELQDKTILEIDIIDEQLDTIGKTFMGLTLGCARCHDHKFDPISTEDYYGLAGIFKNTKSVIHSNVSTWNKRTLPLSKENEEKNKNILKLIGDLEKNIKDLESRLDKTFASSKNLVGIVIDTHDAIIEGQWIKSTSVNGFINSDYLHDDAKQKGQKSITYPFTVPSSGRYEVRASYTNGTNREPKTPYLIKHDGGETNVLINQEIPPPIQGSFISLGHFNFTKDAAYHVVISNENTKKVVIADSIQILSQEQLELSTPIIAKSEKKSSDIKKQISSLKSKIQNLQKQKPKKVEIIAAQDHKTSDDINIAIRGNVHNKGPKTPRQFIEVINYGERPNFDKKSSGRLELANWIASKDNSLTA
;
A
#
# COMPACT_ATOMS: atom_id res chain seq x y z
N GLY A 1 -6.53 31.29 1.65
CA GLY A 1 -6.79 30.02 0.92
C GLY A 1 -5.54 29.17 0.83
N PRO A 2 -5.62 27.92 0.34
CA PRO A 2 -4.42 27.11 0.13
C PRO A 2 -3.52 27.80 -0.89
N THR A 3 -2.30 28.10 -0.48
CA THR A 3 -1.27 28.75 -1.29
C THR A 3 -0.03 27.86 -1.32
N ASN A 4 0.72 27.95 -2.39
CA ASN A 4 1.99 27.22 -2.53
C ASN A 4 3.08 28.00 -1.78
N TYR A 5 3.62 27.41 -0.71
CA TYR A 5 4.55 28.05 0.22
C TYR A 5 5.98 27.47 0.12
N GLU A 6 6.32 26.82 -0.97
CA GLU A 6 7.63 26.16 -1.12
C GLU A 6 8.82 27.11 -0.93
N LEU A 7 8.63 28.41 -1.22
CA LEU A 7 9.68 29.42 -1.16
C LEU A 7 9.51 30.43 -0.02
N GLN A 8 8.47 30.32 0.82
CA GLN A 8 8.21 31.26 1.90
C GLN A 8 8.69 30.73 3.26
N ASP A 9 9.15 31.66 4.10
CA ASP A 9 9.45 31.37 5.49
C ASP A 9 8.18 30.97 6.23
N LYS A 10 8.14 29.71 6.67
CA LYS A 10 6.96 29.12 7.35
C LYS A 10 6.61 29.84 8.67
N THR A 11 7.61 30.42 9.33
CA THR A 11 7.42 31.14 10.59
C THR A 11 6.75 32.49 10.34
N ILE A 12 7.16 33.21 9.29
CA ILE A 12 6.50 34.45 8.88
C ILE A 12 5.05 34.16 8.49
N LEU A 13 4.86 33.13 7.68
CA LEU A 13 3.53 32.75 7.22
C LEU A 13 2.58 32.37 8.36
N GLU A 14 3.05 31.59 9.35
CA GLU A 14 2.24 31.22 10.50
C GLU A 14 1.76 32.47 11.26
N ILE A 15 2.65 33.41 11.51
CA ILE A 15 2.31 34.66 12.19
C ILE A 15 1.38 35.53 11.34
N ASP A 16 1.53 35.58 10.03
CA ASP A 16 0.66 36.35 9.15
C ASP A 16 -0.76 35.79 9.11
N ILE A 17 -0.91 34.46 9.14
CA ILE A 17 -2.23 33.80 9.30
C ILE A 17 -2.87 34.14 10.65
N ILE A 18 -2.08 34.13 11.71
CA ILE A 18 -2.57 34.48 13.06
C ILE A 18 -2.99 35.96 13.08
N ASP A 19 -2.21 36.84 12.46
CA ASP A 19 -2.50 38.30 12.37
C ASP A 19 -3.83 38.54 11.65
N GLU A 20 -4.07 37.89 10.51
CA GLU A 20 -5.35 37.96 9.80
C GLU A 20 -6.53 37.49 10.65
N GLN A 21 -6.34 36.42 11.45
CA GLN A 21 -7.38 35.90 12.35
C GLN A 21 -7.69 36.87 13.47
N LEU A 22 -6.66 37.44 14.09
CA LEU A 22 -6.80 38.44 15.15
C LEU A 22 -7.45 39.73 14.64
N ASP A 23 -7.01 40.24 13.50
CA ASP A 23 -7.55 41.44 12.88
C ASP A 23 -9.05 41.25 12.51
N THR A 24 -9.39 40.08 11.98
CA THR A 24 -10.78 39.73 11.67
C THR A 24 -11.66 39.70 12.92
N ILE A 25 -11.20 39.03 13.99
CA ILE A 25 -11.96 38.93 15.25
C ILE A 25 -12.04 40.28 15.94
N GLY A 26 -10.93 41.02 16.01
CA GLY A 26 -10.88 42.35 16.59
C GLY A 26 -11.88 43.29 15.93
N LYS A 27 -11.85 43.39 14.60
CA LYS A 27 -12.75 44.25 13.84
C LYS A 27 -14.22 43.84 13.91
N THR A 28 -14.47 42.52 13.80
CA THR A 28 -15.83 41.98 13.68
C THR A 28 -16.59 42.03 15.00
N PHE A 29 -15.94 41.68 16.09
CA PHE A 29 -16.63 41.52 17.40
C PHE A 29 -16.31 42.62 18.38
N MET A 30 -15.17 43.28 18.29
CA MET A 30 -14.75 44.26 19.31
C MET A 30 -14.56 45.66 18.75
N GLY A 31 -14.61 45.86 17.42
CA GLY A 31 -14.36 47.15 16.78
C GLY A 31 -12.91 47.64 16.91
N LEU A 32 -11.96 46.75 17.15
CA LEU A 32 -10.56 47.07 17.42
C LEU A 32 -9.65 46.64 16.23
N THR A 33 -8.60 47.44 15.97
CA THR A 33 -7.57 47.14 14.99
C THR A 33 -6.33 46.53 15.66
N LEU A 34 -6.38 45.24 16.00
CA LEU A 34 -5.35 44.57 16.79
C LEU A 34 -3.99 44.46 16.07
N GLY A 35 -3.97 44.39 14.74
CA GLY A 35 -2.75 44.20 13.95
C GLY A 35 -1.69 45.30 14.18
N CYS A 36 -2.05 46.53 14.55
CA CYS A 36 -1.11 47.60 14.90
C CYS A 36 -0.22 47.22 16.09
N ALA A 37 -0.76 46.50 17.05
CA ALA A 37 -0.06 46.07 18.27
C ALA A 37 0.95 44.96 18.07
N ARG A 38 1.05 44.39 16.85
CA ARG A 38 2.06 43.38 16.49
C ARG A 38 3.49 43.91 16.63
N CYS A 39 3.74 45.16 16.32
CA CYS A 39 5.09 45.74 16.24
C CYS A 39 5.45 46.66 17.40
N HIS A 40 4.48 47.35 17.94
CA HIS A 40 4.59 48.35 19.02
C HIS A 40 3.21 48.48 19.68
N ASP A 41 3.11 49.03 20.88
CA ASP A 41 1.85 49.33 21.53
C ASP A 41 0.94 50.15 20.63
N HIS A 42 -0.35 49.88 20.63
CA HIS A 42 -1.30 50.55 19.76
C HIS A 42 -1.32 52.07 20.03
N LYS A 43 -1.31 52.87 18.96
CA LYS A 43 -1.15 54.31 19.06
C LYS A 43 -2.34 55.01 19.74
N PHE A 44 -3.53 54.54 19.51
CA PHE A 44 -4.78 55.19 19.92
C PHE A 44 -5.55 54.44 20.99
N ASP A 45 -5.55 53.10 20.87
CA ASP A 45 -6.25 52.23 21.80
C ASP A 45 -5.29 51.70 22.88
N PRO A 46 -5.73 51.49 24.12
CA PRO A 46 -4.87 50.98 25.20
C PRO A 46 -4.62 49.49 25.07
N ILE A 47 -4.04 49.07 23.95
CA ILE A 47 -3.68 47.69 23.59
C ILE A 47 -2.17 47.61 23.52
N SER A 48 -1.58 46.81 24.36
CA SER A 48 -0.14 46.59 24.37
C SER A 48 0.27 45.53 23.36
N THR A 49 1.57 45.53 22.99
CA THR A 49 2.17 44.43 22.24
C THR A 49 2.02 43.11 22.97
N GLU A 50 2.06 43.10 24.30
CA GLU A 50 1.83 41.92 25.13
C GLU A 50 0.42 41.35 24.97
N ASP A 51 -0.62 42.23 24.93
CA ASP A 51 -2.01 41.81 24.66
C ASP A 51 -2.17 41.13 23.30
N TYR A 52 -1.54 41.73 22.27
CA TYR A 52 -1.54 41.16 20.94
C TYR A 52 -0.95 39.73 20.93
N TYR A 53 0.25 39.53 21.50
CA TYR A 53 0.89 38.22 21.53
C TYR A 53 0.19 37.28 22.51
N GLY A 54 -0.43 37.73 23.56
CA GLY A 54 -1.28 36.94 24.42
C GLY A 54 -2.45 36.30 23.67
N LEU A 55 -3.16 37.10 22.88
CA LEU A 55 -4.21 36.61 21.97
C LEU A 55 -3.64 35.72 20.84
N ALA A 56 -2.51 36.15 20.25
CA ALA A 56 -1.82 35.35 19.19
C ALA A 56 -1.44 33.96 19.70
N GLY A 57 -1.09 33.82 20.98
CA GLY A 57 -0.80 32.56 21.63
C GLY A 57 -1.95 31.57 21.57
N ILE A 58 -3.21 32.03 21.61
CA ILE A 58 -4.42 31.22 21.47
C ILE A 58 -4.49 30.61 20.06
N PHE A 59 -4.24 31.41 19.02
CA PHE A 59 -4.31 30.97 17.62
C PHE A 59 -3.09 30.18 17.20
N LYS A 60 -1.91 30.45 17.73
CA LYS A 60 -0.72 29.62 17.55
C LYS A 60 -0.94 28.18 17.99
N ASN A 61 -1.74 27.98 19.04
CA ASN A 61 -2.08 26.65 19.54
C ASN A 61 -3.27 26.02 18.81
N THR A 62 -3.67 26.59 17.67
CA THR A 62 -4.80 26.15 16.84
C THR A 62 -4.33 25.74 15.47
N LYS A 63 -4.58 24.49 15.12
CA LYS A 63 -4.32 23.96 13.80
C LYS A 63 -5.50 24.21 12.87
N SER A 64 -5.43 25.23 12.05
CA SER A 64 -6.41 25.56 11.00
C SER A 64 -5.97 25.08 9.62
N VAL A 65 -4.66 25.05 9.38
CA VAL A 65 -4.01 24.68 8.13
C VAL A 65 -2.99 23.58 8.37
N ILE A 66 -2.83 22.70 7.40
CA ILE A 66 -1.76 21.70 7.34
C ILE A 66 -0.73 22.17 6.34
N HIS A 67 0.46 22.49 6.83
CA HIS A 67 1.58 22.91 6.00
C HIS A 67 2.29 21.70 5.38
N SER A 68 2.38 21.68 4.06
CA SER A 68 3.17 20.75 3.25
C SER A 68 3.66 21.51 2.02
N ASN A 69 4.07 20.84 0.95
CA ASN A 69 4.42 21.51 -0.32
C ASN A 69 3.27 22.38 -0.84
N VAL A 70 2.03 21.93 -0.64
CA VAL A 70 0.83 22.74 -0.84
C VAL A 70 0.04 22.72 0.47
N SER A 71 -0.17 23.92 1.05
CA SER A 71 -0.95 24.03 2.29
C SER A 71 -2.42 23.72 2.04
N THR A 72 -2.99 22.91 2.92
CA THR A 72 -4.40 22.51 2.85
C THR A 72 -5.12 22.83 4.16
N TRP A 73 -6.44 23.01 4.06
CA TRP A 73 -7.27 23.18 5.26
C TRP A 73 -7.24 21.94 6.14
N ASN A 74 -7.21 22.13 7.45
CA ASN A 74 -7.42 21.03 8.39
C ASN A 74 -8.86 20.54 8.28
N LYS A 75 -9.01 19.25 7.93
CA LYS A 75 -10.31 18.62 7.74
C LYS A 75 -10.64 17.68 8.89
N ARG A 76 -11.87 17.65 9.29
CA ARG A 76 -12.41 16.67 10.24
C ARG A 76 -13.60 15.95 9.65
N THR A 77 -13.63 14.66 9.88
CA THR A 77 -14.79 13.84 9.52
C THR A 77 -15.88 14.03 10.58
N LEU A 78 -17.07 14.39 10.16
CA LEU A 78 -18.22 14.43 11.04
C LEU A 78 -18.60 13.02 11.51
N PRO A 79 -19.07 12.86 12.75
CA PRO A 79 -19.67 11.62 13.21
C PRO A 79 -20.81 11.22 12.27
N LEU A 80 -20.93 9.95 12.00
CA LEU A 80 -22.10 9.42 11.30
C LEU A 80 -23.32 9.51 12.24
N SER A 81 -24.52 9.60 11.66
CA SER A 81 -25.73 9.37 12.45
C SER A 81 -25.73 7.96 13.04
N LYS A 82 -26.42 7.75 14.16
CA LYS A 82 -26.53 6.42 14.82
C LYS A 82 -26.95 5.32 13.83
N GLU A 83 -27.91 5.62 12.96
CA GLU A 83 -28.37 4.72 11.90
C GLU A 83 -27.25 4.38 10.91
N ASN A 84 -26.50 5.39 10.46
CA ASN A 84 -25.38 5.19 9.53
C ASN A 84 -24.18 4.49 10.19
N GLU A 85 -23.96 4.70 11.49
CA GLU A 85 -22.94 3.94 12.25
C GLU A 85 -23.28 2.45 12.30
N GLU A 86 -24.55 2.13 12.61
CA GLU A 86 -25.00 0.75 12.67
C GLU A 86 -24.96 0.09 11.27
N LYS A 87 -25.43 0.79 10.25
CA LYS A 87 -25.31 0.34 8.85
C LYS A 87 -23.86 0.09 8.46
N ASN A 88 -22.95 1.00 8.79
CA ASN A 88 -21.52 0.84 8.50
C ASN A 88 -20.92 -0.36 9.25
N LYS A 89 -21.28 -0.57 10.52
CA LYS A 89 -20.86 -1.71 11.33
C LYS A 89 -21.31 -3.05 10.71
N ASN A 90 -22.57 -3.11 10.27
CA ASN A 90 -23.13 -4.30 9.63
C ASN A 90 -22.44 -4.61 8.30
N ILE A 91 -22.20 -3.59 7.48
CA ILE A 91 -21.46 -3.76 6.20
C ILE A 91 -20.03 -4.23 6.46
N LEU A 92 -19.32 -3.68 7.45
CA LEU A 92 -17.97 -4.11 7.80
C LEU A 92 -17.92 -5.56 8.27
N LYS A 93 -18.91 -5.99 9.06
CA LYS A 93 -19.04 -7.38 9.50
C LYS A 93 -19.22 -8.31 8.30
N LEU A 94 -20.16 -7.99 7.38
CA LEU A 94 -20.38 -8.77 6.17
C LEU A 94 -19.14 -8.87 5.29
N ILE A 95 -18.40 -7.78 5.13
CA ILE A 95 -17.12 -7.79 4.39
C ILE A 95 -16.12 -8.73 5.06
N GLY A 96 -15.95 -8.66 6.38
CA GLY A 96 -15.05 -9.54 7.12
C GLY A 96 -15.38 -11.02 6.97
N ASP A 97 -16.68 -11.37 7.01
CA ASP A 97 -17.13 -12.74 6.78
C ASP A 97 -16.83 -13.23 5.36
N LEU A 98 -17.02 -12.36 4.36
CA LEU A 98 -16.70 -12.68 2.95
C LEU A 98 -15.17 -12.81 2.74
N GLU A 99 -14.37 -11.97 3.35
CA GLU A 99 -12.89 -12.06 3.30
C GLU A 99 -12.39 -13.36 3.93
N LYS A 100 -12.98 -13.78 5.05
CA LYS A 100 -12.68 -15.07 5.67
C LYS A 100 -13.00 -16.24 4.74
N ASN A 101 -14.16 -16.18 4.07
CA ASN A 101 -14.56 -17.21 3.10
C ASN A 101 -13.61 -17.25 1.89
N ILE A 102 -13.14 -16.10 1.40
CA ILE A 102 -12.15 -16.03 0.31
C ILE A 102 -10.85 -16.71 0.76
N LYS A 103 -10.38 -16.41 1.96
CA LYS A 103 -9.14 -17.01 2.49
C LYS A 103 -9.26 -18.55 2.63
N ASP A 104 -10.41 -19.06 3.05
CA ASP A 104 -10.65 -20.52 3.08
C ASP A 104 -10.62 -21.12 1.67
N LEU A 105 -11.28 -20.48 0.71
CA LEU A 105 -11.28 -20.94 -0.69
C LEU A 105 -9.88 -20.87 -1.31
N GLU A 106 -9.09 -19.85 -1.04
CA GLU A 106 -7.69 -19.74 -1.48
C GLU A 106 -6.84 -20.87 -0.88
N SER A 107 -6.98 -21.15 0.43
CA SER A 107 -6.32 -22.29 1.07
C SER A 107 -6.73 -23.65 0.47
N ARG A 108 -8.01 -23.81 0.09
CA ARG A 108 -8.49 -25.02 -0.59
C ARG A 108 -7.96 -25.14 -2.02
N LEU A 109 -7.78 -24.02 -2.70
CA LEU A 109 -7.17 -23.97 -4.02
C LEU A 109 -5.70 -24.41 -3.95
N ASP A 110 -4.94 -23.89 -2.98
CA ASP A 110 -3.54 -24.28 -2.74
C ASP A 110 -3.41 -25.77 -2.40
N LYS A 111 -4.30 -26.31 -1.55
CA LYS A 111 -4.34 -27.75 -1.25
C LYS A 111 -4.68 -28.60 -2.48
N THR A 112 -5.49 -28.09 -3.40
CA THR A 112 -5.80 -28.80 -4.65
C THR A 112 -4.57 -28.89 -5.55
N PHE A 113 -3.71 -27.88 -5.54
CA PHE A 113 -2.41 -27.93 -6.21
C PHE A 113 -1.36 -28.76 -5.45
N ALA A 114 -1.33 -28.69 -4.12
CA ALA A 114 -0.40 -29.47 -3.29
C ALA A 114 -0.74 -30.98 -3.25
N SER A 115 -2.01 -31.37 -3.44
CA SER A 115 -2.46 -32.77 -3.49
C SER A 115 -2.04 -33.49 -4.79
N SER A 116 -1.44 -32.78 -5.76
CA SER A 116 -0.83 -33.36 -6.93
C SER A 116 0.56 -33.99 -6.67
N LYS A 117 0.94 -34.20 -5.40
CA LYS A 117 2.23 -34.81 -5.01
C LYS A 117 2.48 -36.24 -5.47
N ASN A 118 1.50 -36.91 -6.05
CA ASN A 118 1.69 -38.18 -6.77
C ASN A 118 1.79 -37.86 -8.28
N LEU A 119 2.87 -37.17 -8.66
CA LEU A 119 3.17 -36.96 -10.08
C LEU A 119 3.45 -38.30 -10.73
N VAL A 120 2.63 -38.66 -11.74
CA VAL A 120 2.81 -39.86 -12.55
C VAL A 120 3.97 -39.64 -13.54
N GLY A 121 4.68 -40.72 -13.88
CA GLY A 121 5.78 -40.65 -14.81
C GLY A 121 7.15 -40.38 -14.16
N ILE A 122 8.12 -40.03 -14.97
CA ILE A 122 9.47 -39.69 -14.51
C ILE A 122 9.49 -38.19 -14.24
N VAL A 123 9.81 -37.80 -13.00
CA VAL A 123 9.95 -36.40 -12.60
C VAL A 123 11.38 -36.17 -12.17
N ILE A 124 12.03 -35.18 -12.78
CA ILE A 124 13.40 -34.79 -12.45
C ILE A 124 13.36 -33.38 -11.95
N ASP A 125 13.81 -33.20 -10.71
CA ASP A 125 13.88 -31.89 -10.04
C ASP A 125 15.22 -31.21 -10.29
N THR A 126 15.31 -29.91 -10.01
CA THR A 126 16.59 -29.17 -10.09
C THR A 126 17.66 -29.76 -9.18
N HIS A 127 17.29 -30.49 -8.10
CA HIS A 127 18.24 -31.18 -7.23
C HIS A 127 18.93 -32.38 -7.89
N ASP A 128 18.30 -32.98 -8.89
CA ASP A 128 18.79 -34.14 -9.62
C ASP A 128 19.41 -33.73 -10.97
N ALA A 129 19.43 -32.42 -11.26
CA ALA A 129 19.92 -31.85 -12.50
C ALA A 129 21.38 -31.42 -12.42
N ILE A 130 22.03 -31.31 -13.57
CA ILE A 130 23.38 -30.75 -13.69
C ILE A 130 23.24 -29.24 -13.91
N ILE A 131 23.80 -28.47 -13.01
CA ILE A 131 23.66 -27.01 -13.00
C ILE A 131 24.97 -26.37 -13.44
N GLU A 132 24.92 -25.55 -14.49
CA GLU A 132 26.04 -24.73 -14.96
C GLU A 132 25.73 -23.25 -14.73
N GLY A 133 26.73 -22.53 -14.19
CA GLY A 133 26.62 -21.14 -13.80
C GLY A 133 25.94 -20.94 -12.44
N GLN A 134 25.76 -19.67 -12.04
CA GLN A 134 25.18 -19.33 -10.74
C GLN A 134 23.66 -19.09 -10.87
N TRP A 135 22.88 -20.03 -10.38
CA TRP A 135 21.44 -19.93 -10.24
C TRP A 135 21.08 -19.62 -8.81
N ILE A 136 20.01 -18.86 -8.60
CA ILE A 136 19.51 -18.46 -7.29
C ILE A 136 18.31 -19.32 -6.94
N LYS A 137 18.36 -19.94 -5.76
CA LYS A 137 17.26 -20.72 -5.18
C LYS A 137 16.20 -19.78 -4.62
N SER A 138 14.93 -20.09 -4.85
CA SER A 138 13.80 -19.26 -4.38
C SER A 138 12.54 -20.09 -4.09
N THR A 139 11.76 -19.58 -3.13
CA THR A 139 10.41 -20.07 -2.78
C THR A 139 9.40 -18.93 -2.81
N SER A 140 9.77 -17.76 -3.35
CA SER A 140 8.99 -16.52 -3.24
C SER A 140 7.69 -16.52 -4.04
N VAL A 141 7.58 -17.35 -5.08
CA VAL A 141 6.39 -17.46 -5.92
C VAL A 141 5.88 -18.89 -5.86
N ASN A 142 4.62 -19.07 -5.48
CA ASN A 142 3.97 -20.39 -5.41
C ASN A 142 3.80 -21.01 -6.81
N GLY A 143 3.67 -22.35 -6.85
CA GLY A 143 3.43 -23.10 -8.09
C GLY A 143 4.61 -23.95 -8.54
N PHE A 144 5.73 -23.95 -7.81
CA PHE A 144 6.86 -24.83 -8.04
C PHE A 144 6.60 -26.28 -7.54
N ILE A 145 7.37 -27.19 -8.06
CA ILE A 145 7.35 -28.61 -7.67
C ILE A 145 8.35 -28.82 -6.53
N ASN A 146 8.00 -29.70 -5.60
CA ASN A 146 8.79 -30.05 -4.40
C ASN A 146 9.11 -28.86 -3.47
N SER A 147 10.39 -28.52 -3.29
CA SER A 147 10.84 -27.61 -2.22
C SER A 147 11.11 -26.17 -2.66
N ASP A 148 11.52 -25.97 -3.88
CA ASP A 148 11.96 -24.68 -4.41
C ASP A 148 12.12 -24.70 -5.95
N TYR A 149 12.44 -23.55 -6.52
CA TYR A 149 12.81 -23.38 -7.92
C TYR A 149 14.09 -22.54 -8.04
N LEU A 150 14.73 -22.61 -9.21
CA LEU A 150 15.92 -21.81 -9.53
C LEU A 150 15.60 -20.69 -10.50
N HIS A 151 16.32 -19.56 -10.38
CA HIS A 151 16.26 -18.47 -11.36
C HIS A 151 17.65 -17.89 -11.65
N ASP A 152 17.82 -17.35 -12.85
CA ASP A 152 19.10 -16.81 -13.34
C ASP A 152 19.40 -15.37 -12.91
N ASP A 153 18.44 -14.69 -12.21
CA ASP A 153 18.50 -13.28 -11.79
C ASP A 153 18.69 -12.30 -12.97
N ALA A 154 18.33 -12.72 -14.18
CA ALA A 154 18.57 -12.00 -15.44
C ALA A 154 20.03 -11.59 -15.66
N LYS A 155 20.98 -12.29 -15.02
CA LYS A 155 22.42 -12.02 -15.09
C LYS A 155 23.16 -13.10 -15.84
N GLN A 156 24.34 -12.76 -16.37
CA GLN A 156 25.23 -13.70 -17.07
C GLN A 156 24.50 -14.45 -18.21
N LYS A 157 23.84 -13.69 -19.09
CA LYS A 157 23.08 -14.24 -20.20
C LYS A 157 23.99 -15.04 -21.16
N GLY A 158 23.50 -16.22 -21.57
CA GLY A 158 24.25 -17.15 -22.37
C GLY A 158 25.32 -17.98 -21.63
N GLN A 159 25.41 -17.84 -20.28
CA GLN A 159 26.43 -18.52 -19.49
C GLN A 159 25.85 -19.50 -18.46
N LYS A 160 24.52 -19.66 -18.43
CA LYS A 160 23.85 -20.50 -17.43
C LYS A 160 22.96 -21.51 -18.12
N SER A 161 23.07 -22.77 -17.70
CA SER A 161 22.20 -23.85 -18.12
C SER A 161 21.89 -24.82 -17.00
N ILE A 162 20.77 -25.54 -17.14
CA ILE A 162 20.42 -26.68 -16.27
C ILE A 162 20.05 -27.84 -17.18
N THR A 163 20.74 -28.96 -17.03
CA THR A 163 20.54 -30.19 -17.78
C THR A 163 19.83 -31.21 -16.87
N TYR A 164 18.70 -31.73 -17.34
CA TYR A 164 17.92 -32.77 -16.70
C TYR A 164 18.14 -34.08 -17.41
N PRO A 165 19.05 -34.95 -16.94
CA PRO A 165 19.33 -36.27 -17.58
C PRO A 165 18.24 -37.28 -17.20
N PHE A 166 17.86 -38.14 -18.14
CA PHE A 166 16.93 -39.23 -17.91
C PHE A 166 17.10 -40.41 -18.82
N THR A 167 16.51 -41.54 -18.43
CA THR A 167 16.30 -42.73 -19.26
C THR A 167 14.82 -43.11 -19.17
N VAL A 168 14.32 -43.88 -20.13
CA VAL A 168 12.95 -44.38 -20.11
C VAL A 168 12.93 -45.92 -19.93
N PRO A 169 11.93 -46.48 -19.19
CA PRO A 169 11.86 -47.91 -18.89
C PRO A 169 11.40 -48.78 -20.10
N SER A 170 10.79 -48.15 -21.10
CA SER A 170 10.36 -48.81 -22.35
C SER A 170 10.51 -47.89 -23.54
N SER A 171 10.81 -48.41 -24.69
CA SER A 171 10.84 -47.63 -25.96
C SER A 171 9.41 -47.20 -26.31
N GLY A 172 9.27 -45.97 -26.79
CA GLY A 172 7.94 -45.45 -27.18
C GLY A 172 7.87 -43.95 -27.29
N ARG A 173 6.64 -43.46 -27.44
CA ARG A 173 6.33 -42.02 -27.50
C ARG A 173 5.95 -41.52 -26.13
N TYR A 174 6.62 -40.44 -25.71
CA TYR A 174 6.40 -39.76 -24.41
C TYR A 174 6.10 -38.29 -24.60
N GLU A 175 5.29 -37.75 -23.73
CA GLU A 175 5.16 -36.30 -23.57
C GLU A 175 6.22 -35.79 -22.58
N VAL A 176 6.92 -34.73 -22.96
CA VAL A 176 7.86 -34.01 -22.10
C VAL A 176 7.21 -32.69 -21.63
N ARG A 177 7.20 -32.46 -20.34
CA ARG A 177 6.64 -31.25 -19.73
C ARG A 177 7.69 -30.52 -18.91
N ALA A 178 7.59 -29.19 -18.86
CA ALA A 178 8.40 -28.35 -17.97
C ALA A 178 7.53 -27.66 -16.94
N SER A 179 8.07 -27.51 -15.73
CA SER A 179 7.51 -26.69 -14.67
C SER A 179 8.25 -25.38 -14.53
N TYR A 180 7.52 -24.31 -14.18
CA TYR A 180 8.07 -23.00 -13.85
C TYR A 180 7.05 -22.15 -13.07
N THR A 181 7.55 -21.14 -12.33
CA THR A 181 6.71 -20.11 -11.71
C THR A 181 6.60 -18.90 -12.62
N ASN A 182 5.36 -18.51 -13.00
CA ASN A 182 5.12 -17.40 -13.92
C ASN A 182 5.19 -16.02 -13.26
N GLY A 183 5.38 -14.98 -14.06
CA GLY A 183 5.37 -13.58 -13.62
C GLY A 183 5.74 -12.61 -14.74
N THR A 184 5.33 -11.35 -14.65
CA THR A 184 5.55 -10.32 -15.69
C THR A 184 7.02 -9.99 -15.94
N ASN A 185 7.90 -10.32 -15.00
CA ASN A 185 9.35 -10.17 -15.12
C ASN A 185 10.06 -11.41 -15.64
N ARG A 186 9.32 -12.46 -16.04
CA ARG A 186 9.88 -13.71 -16.59
C ARG A 186 10.15 -13.59 -18.09
N GLU A 187 11.01 -14.49 -18.59
CA GLU A 187 11.39 -14.51 -20.01
C GLU A 187 10.24 -15.04 -20.89
N PRO A 188 9.82 -14.30 -21.94
CA PRO A 188 8.75 -14.74 -22.84
C PRO A 188 9.22 -15.78 -23.88
N LYS A 189 10.52 -16.03 -24.01
CA LYS A 189 11.09 -16.97 -24.97
C LYS A 189 12.22 -17.80 -24.35
N THR A 190 11.91 -18.47 -23.23
CA THR A 190 12.87 -19.35 -22.56
C THR A 190 13.15 -20.58 -23.41
N PRO A 191 14.41 -20.85 -23.79
CA PRO A 191 14.75 -22.00 -24.62
C PRO A 191 14.85 -23.28 -23.80
N TYR A 192 14.20 -24.34 -24.30
CA TYR A 192 14.31 -25.71 -23.84
C TYR A 192 14.79 -26.58 -24.99
N LEU A 193 15.96 -27.20 -24.85
CA LEU A 193 16.51 -28.15 -25.81
C LEU A 193 16.23 -29.58 -25.35
N ILE A 194 15.52 -30.37 -26.16
CA ILE A 194 15.17 -31.75 -25.87
C ILE A 194 15.94 -32.69 -26.79
N LYS A 195 16.77 -33.58 -26.23
CA LYS A 195 17.42 -34.66 -26.96
C LYS A 195 16.48 -35.85 -27.00
N HIS A 196 16.23 -36.42 -28.20
CA HIS A 196 15.34 -37.55 -28.46
C HIS A 196 15.86 -38.39 -29.61
N ASP A 197 15.19 -39.51 -29.95
CA ASP A 197 15.66 -40.43 -31.00
C ASP A 197 15.83 -39.77 -32.38
N GLY A 198 15.04 -38.76 -32.69
CA GLY A 198 15.13 -37.98 -33.94
C GLY A 198 16.18 -36.87 -33.94
N GLY A 199 16.99 -36.72 -32.87
CA GLY A 199 17.98 -35.66 -32.72
C GLY A 199 17.66 -34.70 -31.60
N GLU A 200 17.73 -33.41 -31.85
CA GLU A 200 17.48 -32.34 -30.86
C GLU A 200 16.40 -31.39 -31.35
N THR A 201 15.49 -31.02 -30.43
CA THR A 201 14.44 -30.05 -30.71
C THR A 201 14.50 -28.91 -29.70
N ASN A 202 14.51 -27.65 -30.18
CA ASN A 202 14.45 -26.48 -29.34
C ASN A 202 13.01 -25.94 -29.28
N VAL A 203 12.49 -25.76 -28.06
CA VAL A 203 11.14 -25.25 -27.78
C VAL A 203 11.25 -23.96 -26.96
N LEU A 204 10.59 -22.89 -27.40
CA LEU A 204 10.56 -21.61 -26.71
C LEU A 204 9.30 -21.49 -25.88
N ILE A 205 9.44 -21.25 -24.58
CA ILE A 205 8.33 -21.17 -23.64
C ILE A 205 8.22 -19.74 -23.08
N ASN A 206 6.99 -19.22 -23.10
CA ASN A 206 6.67 -17.95 -22.45
C ASN A 206 6.36 -18.15 -20.96
N GLN A 207 7.33 -17.81 -20.11
CA GLN A 207 7.20 -17.93 -18.65
C GLN A 207 6.45 -16.74 -18.00
N GLU A 208 6.00 -15.75 -18.75
CA GLU A 208 5.08 -14.71 -18.23
C GLU A 208 3.66 -15.27 -18.00
N ILE A 209 3.28 -16.29 -18.77
CA ILE A 209 1.95 -16.89 -18.76
C ILE A 209 1.93 -18.07 -17.78
N PRO A 210 0.87 -18.22 -16.96
CA PRO A 210 0.75 -19.38 -16.09
C PRO A 210 0.81 -20.71 -16.86
N PRO A 211 1.54 -21.73 -16.35
CA PRO A 211 1.55 -23.06 -16.95
C PRO A 211 0.13 -23.64 -17.06
N PRO A 212 -0.28 -24.12 -18.24
CA PRO A 212 -1.68 -24.51 -18.47
C PRO A 212 -2.10 -25.83 -17.80
N ILE A 213 -1.15 -26.75 -17.57
CA ILE A 213 -1.44 -28.07 -17.01
C ILE A 213 -1.35 -27.98 -15.48
N GLN A 214 -2.50 -28.04 -14.80
CA GLN A 214 -2.64 -27.96 -13.34
C GLN A 214 -2.00 -26.69 -12.70
N GLY A 215 -1.73 -25.66 -13.50
CA GLY A 215 -1.04 -24.45 -13.03
C GLY A 215 0.44 -24.63 -12.72
N SER A 216 1.03 -25.80 -13.06
CA SER A 216 2.43 -26.13 -12.76
C SER A 216 3.22 -26.57 -13.97
N PHE A 217 2.62 -27.17 -15.00
CA PHE A 217 3.32 -27.70 -16.15
C PHE A 217 2.86 -27.12 -17.48
N ILE A 218 3.78 -27.12 -18.44
CA ILE A 218 3.53 -26.90 -19.87
C ILE A 218 4.14 -28.02 -20.69
N SER A 219 3.45 -28.45 -21.76
CA SER A 219 3.98 -29.44 -22.68
C SER A 219 5.07 -28.81 -23.56
N LEU A 220 6.22 -29.47 -23.61
CA LEU A 220 7.30 -29.17 -24.58
C LEU A 220 7.14 -29.94 -25.88
N GLY A 221 6.24 -30.95 -25.88
CA GLY A 221 5.98 -31.79 -27.07
C GLY A 221 5.99 -33.29 -26.76
N HIS A 222 5.82 -34.07 -27.83
CA HIS A 222 5.83 -35.52 -27.77
C HIS A 222 7.01 -36.03 -28.60
N PHE A 223 7.86 -36.86 -27.98
CA PHE A 223 9.10 -37.34 -28.56
C PHE A 223 9.21 -38.87 -28.43
N ASN A 224 9.96 -39.51 -29.34
CA ASN A 224 10.28 -40.93 -29.24
C ASN A 224 11.58 -41.12 -28.47
N PHE A 225 11.58 -42.07 -27.56
CA PHE A 225 12.74 -42.48 -26.78
C PHE A 225 12.91 -44.00 -26.82
N THR A 226 14.15 -44.43 -26.88
CA THR A 226 14.54 -45.83 -26.82
C THR A 226 14.84 -46.23 -25.37
N LYS A 227 14.37 -47.41 -24.94
CA LYS A 227 14.61 -47.95 -23.60
C LYS A 227 16.09 -47.86 -23.20
N ASP A 228 16.34 -47.44 -21.95
CA ASP A 228 17.66 -47.34 -21.30
C ASP A 228 18.69 -46.46 -22.02
N ALA A 229 18.34 -45.80 -23.13
CA ALA A 229 19.20 -44.81 -23.77
C ALA A 229 19.21 -43.49 -22.95
N ALA A 230 20.35 -42.77 -23.01
CA ALA A 230 20.55 -41.53 -22.28
C ALA A 230 20.01 -40.32 -23.04
N TYR A 231 19.08 -39.61 -22.45
CA TYR A 231 18.47 -38.38 -22.93
C TYR A 231 18.62 -37.25 -21.93
N HIS A 232 18.33 -36.03 -22.36
CA HIS A 232 18.27 -34.88 -21.47
C HIS A 232 17.37 -33.81 -22.03
N VAL A 233 16.88 -32.96 -21.11
CA VAL A 233 16.31 -31.66 -21.41
C VAL A 233 17.25 -30.59 -20.85
N VAL A 234 17.58 -29.60 -21.66
CA VAL A 234 18.41 -28.46 -21.23
C VAL A 234 17.56 -27.18 -21.23
N ILE A 235 17.54 -26.47 -20.15
CA ILE A 235 17.08 -25.08 -20.11
C ILE A 235 18.30 -24.16 -20.04
N SER A 236 18.31 -23.08 -20.82
CA SER A 236 19.40 -22.11 -20.78
C SER A 236 18.88 -20.68 -20.70
N ASN A 237 19.76 -19.76 -20.33
CA ASN A 237 19.46 -18.33 -20.40
C ASN A 237 20.04 -17.66 -21.65
N GLU A 238 20.39 -18.44 -22.64
CA GLU A 238 20.90 -17.95 -23.91
C GLU A 238 19.84 -17.19 -24.70
N ASN A 239 20.22 -16.07 -25.30
CA ASN A 239 19.34 -15.20 -26.09
C ASN A 239 18.11 -14.68 -25.31
N THR A 240 18.17 -14.64 -23.96
CA THR A 240 17.11 -14.16 -23.09
C THR A 240 17.44 -12.78 -22.49
N LYS A 241 16.40 -12.01 -22.13
CA LYS A 241 16.55 -10.66 -21.57
C LYS A 241 16.01 -10.53 -20.15
N LYS A 242 14.97 -11.29 -19.84
CA LYS A 242 14.31 -11.31 -18.53
C LYS A 242 14.75 -12.51 -17.69
N VAL A 243 14.14 -12.68 -16.54
CA VAL A 243 14.44 -13.77 -15.61
C VAL A 243 13.97 -15.12 -16.19
N VAL A 244 14.88 -16.07 -16.28
CA VAL A 244 14.60 -17.46 -16.61
C VAL A 244 14.37 -18.25 -15.33
N ILE A 245 13.30 -19.04 -15.31
CA ILE A 245 12.93 -19.94 -14.21
C ILE A 245 13.18 -21.39 -14.65
N ALA A 246 13.83 -22.14 -13.77
CA ALA A 246 13.98 -23.59 -13.88
C ALA A 246 13.40 -24.26 -12.64
N ASP A 247 12.60 -25.30 -12.86
CA ASP A 247 11.98 -26.07 -11.78
C ASP A 247 12.12 -27.58 -12.13
N SER A 248 11.07 -28.29 -12.44
CA SER A 248 11.11 -29.72 -12.72
C SER A 248 10.75 -30.03 -14.17
N ILE A 249 11.25 -31.19 -14.67
CA ILE A 249 10.83 -31.78 -15.92
C ILE A 249 10.04 -33.07 -15.61
N GLN A 250 8.91 -33.26 -16.30
CA GLN A 250 8.09 -34.46 -16.23
C GLN A 250 8.03 -35.17 -17.58
N ILE A 251 8.19 -36.49 -17.59
CA ILE A 251 8.17 -37.34 -18.78
C ILE A 251 7.12 -38.43 -18.59
N LEU A 252 6.16 -38.47 -19.48
CA LEU A 252 4.97 -39.34 -19.39
C LEU A 252 4.82 -40.22 -20.60
N SER A 253 4.70 -41.53 -20.42
CA SER A 253 4.31 -42.47 -21.49
C SER A 253 2.86 -42.22 -21.91
N GLN A 254 2.49 -42.73 -23.10
CA GLN A 254 1.10 -42.63 -23.58
C GLN A 254 0.09 -43.25 -22.61
N GLU A 255 0.41 -44.37 -22.01
CA GLU A 255 -0.44 -45.06 -21.01
C GLU A 255 -0.64 -44.21 -19.75
N GLN A 256 0.46 -43.59 -19.29
CA GLN A 256 0.41 -42.66 -18.11
C GLN A 256 -0.40 -41.41 -18.38
N LEU A 257 -0.37 -40.90 -19.62
CA LEU A 257 -1.20 -39.76 -20.05
C LEU A 257 -2.68 -40.12 -20.02
N GLU A 258 -3.06 -41.29 -20.54
CA GLU A 258 -4.46 -41.77 -20.55
C GLU A 258 -5.01 -41.97 -19.15
N LEU A 259 -4.21 -42.51 -18.24
CA LEU A 259 -4.58 -42.66 -16.83
C LEU A 259 -4.66 -41.32 -16.07
N SER A 260 -3.82 -40.38 -16.38
CA SER A 260 -3.77 -39.07 -15.68
C SER A 260 -4.79 -38.06 -16.19
N THR A 261 -5.22 -38.14 -17.45
CA THR A 261 -6.11 -37.18 -18.09
C THR A 261 -7.45 -36.96 -17.34
N PRO A 262 -8.18 -38.02 -16.89
CA PRO A 262 -9.43 -37.81 -16.14
C PRO A 262 -9.22 -37.16 -14.77
N ILE A 263 -8.10 -37.46 -14.12
CA ILE A 263 -7.75 -36.90 -12.79
C ILE A 263 -7.43 -35.41 -12.93
N ILE A 264 -6.66 -35.06 -13.96
CA ILE A 264 -6.29 -33.68 -14.28
C ILE A 264 -7.55 -32.87 -14.61
N ALA A 265 -8.42 -33.35 -15.51
CA ALA A 265 -9.65 -32.66 -15.89
C ALA A 265 -10.57 -32.38 -14.69
N LYS A 266 -10.70 -33.36 -13.75
CA LYS A 266 -11.49 -33.18 -12.52
C LYS A 266 -10.88 -32.13 -11.58
N SER A 267 -9.56 -32.10 -11.45
CA SER A 267 -8.81 -31.11 -10.64
C SER A 267 -8.93 -29.71 -11.24
N GLU A 268 -8.78 -29.57 -12.54
CA GLU A 268 -8.91 -28.29 -13.26
C GLU A 268 -10.32 -27.72 -13.16
N LYS A 269 -11.35 -28.55 -13.33
CA LYS A 269 -12.75 -28.15 -13.14
C LYS A 269 -12.98 -27.61 -11.74
N LYS A 270 -12.51 -28.33 -10.71
CA LYS A 270 -12.63 -27.92 -9.30
C LYS A 270 -11.91 -26.60 -9.03
N SER A 271 -10.69 -26.42 -9.57
CA SER A 271 -9.94 -25.15 -9.47
C SER A 271 -10.66 -23.99 -10.15
N SER A 272 -11.22 -24.23 -11.35
CA SER A 272 -12.01 -23.23 -12.08
C SER A 272 -13.24 -22.78 -11.29
N ASP A 273 -13.96 -23.72 -10.69
CA ASP A 273 -15.15 -23.43 -9.89
C ASP A 273 -14.81 -22.62 -8.62
N ILE A 274 -13.71 -22.97 -7.95
CA ILE A 274 -13.21 -22.19 -6.80
C ILE A 274 -12.81 -20.78 -7.22
N LYS A 275 -12.09 -20.60 -8.31
CA LYS A 275 -11.71 -19.28 -8.85
C LYS A 275 -12.94 -18.43 -9.17
N LYS A 276 -13.99 -19.01 -9.77
CA LYS A 276 -15.27 -18.31 -10.03
C LYS A 276 -15.95 -17.88 -8.73
N GLN A 277 -15.95 -18.72 -7.71
CA GLN A 277 -16.51 -18.37 -6.40
C GLN A 277 -15.76 -17.19 -5.77
N ILE A 278 -14.42 -17.22 -5.76
CA ILE A 278 -13.60 -16.11 -5.25
C ILE A 278 -13.90 -14.81 -6.00
N SER A 279 -13.98 -14.84 -7.33
CA SER A 279 -14.31 -13.67 -8.15
C SER A 279 -15.70 -13.10 -7.80
N SER A 280 -16.70 -13.96 -7.62
CA SER A 280 -18.05 -13.57 -7.20
C SER A 280 -18.05 -12.91 -5.82
N LEU A 281 -17.31 -13.47 -4.84
CA LEU A 281 -17.20 -12.90 -3.50
C LEU A 281 -16.49 -11.55 -3.51
N LYS A 282 -15.41 -11.40 -4.30
CA LYS A 282 -14.71 -10.11 -4.49
C LYS A 282 -15.64 -9.04 -5.07
N SER A 283 -16.46 -9.40 -6.04
CA SER A 283 -17.47 -8.48 -6.61
C SER A 283 -18.53 -8.07 -5.57
N LYS A 284 -18.97 -9.00 -4.70
CA LYS A 284 -19.89 -8.69 -3.59
C LYS A 284 -19.26 -7.70 -2.60
N ILE A 285 -17.99 -7.89 -2.24
CA ILE A 285 -17.26 -6.97 -1.37
C ILE A 285 -17.20 -5.56 -1.98
N GLN A 286 -16.87 -5.44 -3.28
CA GLN A 286 -16.86 -4.15 -3.96
C GLN A 286 -18.23 -3.45 -3.93
N ASN A 287 -19.31 -4.21 -4.12
CA ASN A 287 -20.66 -3.65 -4.04
C ASN A 287 -21.01 -3.19 -2.61
N LEU A 288 -20.64 -3.94 -1.57
CA LEU A 288 -20.82 -3.55 -0.18
C LEU A 288 -20.00 -2.31 0.16
N GLN A 289 -18.77 -2.20 -0.34
CA GLN A 289 -17.93 -1.02 -0.15
C GLN A 289 -18.56 0.26 -0.71
N LYS A 290 -19.25 0.16 -1.86
CA LYS A 290 -20.01 1.28 -2.47
C LYS A 290 -21.23 1.69 -1.64
N GLN A 291 -21.79 0.77 -0.84
CA GLN A 291 -22.96 1.01 0.01
C GLN A 291 -22.60 1.61 1.38
N LYS A 292 -21.31 1.72 1.72
CA LYS A 292 -20.88 2.37 2.95
C LYS A 292 -21.39 3.81 3.00
N PRO A 293 -21.89 4.27 4.15
CA PRO A 293 -22.28 5.66 4.33
C PRO A 293 -21.10 6.59 4.01
N LYS A 294 -21.36 7.62 3.21
CA LYS A 294 -20.33 8.62 2.89
C LYS A 294 -20.04 9.43 4.15
N LYS A 295 -18.77 9.49 4.50
CA LYS A 295 -18.29 10.37 5.57
C LYS A 295 -18.24 11.80 5.03
N VAL A 296 -18.84 12.72 5.74
CA VAL A 296 -18.78 14.15 5.43
C VAL A 296 -17.53 14.73 6.09
N GLU A 297 -16.67 15.33 5.30
CA GLU A 297 -15.52 16.10 5.80
C GLU A 297 -15.88 17.57 5.84
N ILE A 298 -15.54 18.22 6.94
CA ILE A 298 -15.64 19.67 7.12
C ILE A 298 -14.27 20.28 7.36
N ILE A 299 -14.10 21.53 6.96
CA ILE A 299 -12.96 22.34 7.40
C ILE A 299 -13.19 22.70 8.85
N ALA A 300 -12.25 22.37 9.72
CA ALA A 300 -12.38 22.62 11.15
C ALA A 300 -11.03 22.95 11.77
N ALA A 301 -11.03 23.93 12.64
CA ALA A 301 -9.89 24.19 13.52
C ALA A 301 -9.79 23.10 14.60
N GLN A 302 -8.57 22.74 14.98
CA GLN A 302 -8.26 21.75 16.00
C GLN A 302 -7.16 22.28 16.91
N ASP A 303 -7.26 22.05 18.20
CA ASP A 303 -6.20 22.38 19.13
C ASP A 303 -4.99 21.48 18.95
N HIS A 304 -3.80 22.00 19.17
CA HIS A 304 -2.58 21.20 19.29
C HIS A 304 -2.69 20.28 20.50
N LYS A 305 -1.99 19.14 20.47
CA LYS A 305 -1.99 18.18 21.59
C LYS A 305 -1.47 18.77 22.89
N THR A 306 -0.53 19.70 22.78
CA THR A 306 0.04 20.48 23.88
C THR A 306 0.09 21.92 23.44
N SER A 307 -0.35 22.80 24.31
CA SER A 307 -0.36 24.26 24.09
C SER A 307 0.84 24.90 24.80
N ASP A 308 1.45 25.86 24.16
CA ASP A 308 2.60 26.61 24.67
C ASP A 308 2.40 28.12 24.45
N ASP A 309 3.03 28.92 25.30
CA ASP A 309 3.00 30.36 25.20
C ASP A 309 3.89 30.86 24.06
N ILE A 310 3.67 32.06 23.58
CA ILE A 310 4.35 32.65 22.42
C ILE A 310 5.43 33.67 22.85
N ASN A 311 6.50 33.76 22.09
CA ASN A 311 7.45 34.85 22.25
C ASN A 311 6.96 36.12 21.51
N ILE A 312 7.10 37.27 22.12
CA ILE A 312 6.90 38.56 21.47
C ILE A 312 7.95 38.70 20.37
N ALA A 313 7.53 38.98 19.15
CA ALA A 313 8.45 39.30 18.06
C ALA A 313 8.83 40.80 18.14
N ILE A 314 10.07 41.11 18.51
CA ILE A 314 10.54 42.50 18.67
C ILE A 314 10.38 43.24 17.34
N ARG A 315 9.62 44.36 17.38
CA ARG A 315 9.27 45.14 16.20
C ARG A 315 8.60 44.35 15.08
N GLY A 316 7.82 43.30 15.46
CA GLY A 316 7.12 42.43 14.54
C GLY A 316 8.01 41.42 13.78
N ASN A 317 9.32 41.40 14.06
CA ASN A 317 10.24 40.48 13.39
C ASN A 317 10.20 39.09 14.14
N VAL A 318 9.63 38.10 13.52
CA VAL A 318 9.42 36.73 14.07
C VAL A 318 10.72 36.01 14.41
N HIS A 319 11.83 36.39 13.79
CA HIS A 319 13.17 35.85 14.06
C HIS A 319 13.86 36.54 15.24
N ASN A 320 13.40 37.72 15.63
CA ASN A 320 13.92 38.43 16.78
C ASN A 320 13.00 38.26 17.99
N LYS A 321 13.24 37.15 18.72
CA LYS A 321 12.40 36.73 19.83
C LYS A 321 12.70 37.50 21.10
N GLY A 322 11.69 38.21 21.60
CA GLY A 322 11.65 38.85 22.91
C GLY A 322 11.19 37.89 24.02
N PRO A 323 10.72 38.41 25.13
CA PRO A 323 10.20 37.64 26.25
C PRO A 323 9.00 36.78 25.82
N LYS A 324 8.82 35.66 26.52
CA LYS A 324 7.66 34.80 26.36
C LYS A 324 6.48 35.40 27.11
N THR A 325 5.33 35.55 26.44
CA THR A 325 4.11 36.01 27.05
C THR A 325 3.07 34.89 27.16
N PRO A 326 2.38 34.77 28.29
CA PRO A 326 1.31 33.81 28.45
C PRO A 326 0.13 34.16 27.55
N ARG A 327 -0.71 33.20 27.25
CA ARG A 327 -2.01 33.44 26.62
C ARG A 327 -2.87 34.30 27.54
N GLN A 328 -3.42 35.36 27.01
CA GLN A 328 -4.29 36.28 27.78
C GLN A 328 -5.27 37.00 26.87
N PHE A 329 -6.28 37.63 27.46
CA PHE A 329 -7.17 38.59 26.78
C PHE A 329 -6.61 40.00 26.90
N ILE A 330 -7.25 40.96 26.24
CA ILE A 330 -6.84 42.36 26.31
C ILE A 330 -7.03 42.87 27.74
N GLU A 331 -5.95 43.29 28.36
CA GLU A 331 -5.91 43.57 29.79
C GLU A 331 -6.86 44.69 30.20
N VAL A 332 -6.94 45.78 29.43
CA VAL A 332 -7.74 46.95 29.75
C VAL A 332 -9.26 46.69 29.80
N ILE A 333 -9.73 45.66 29.09
CA ILE A 333 -11.14 45.27 29.05
C ILE A 333 -11.41 43.94 29.75
N ASN A 334 -10.40 43.37 30.38
CA ASN A 334 -10.56 42.13 31.14
C ASN A 334 -10.75 42.44 32.60
N TYR A 335 -12.03 42.62 32.99
CA TYR A 335 -12.41 42.86 34.38
C TYR A 335 -12.41 41.53 35.17
N GLY A 336 -11.34 41.24 35.89
CA GLY A 336 -11.25 40.05 36.73
C GLY A 336 -9.87 39.40 36.74
N GLU A 337 -9.82 38.16 37.24
CA GLU A 337 -8.59 37.37 37.26
C GLU A 337 -8.15 37.00 35.85
N ARG A 338 -6.83 36.95 35.63
CA ARG A 338 -6.27 36.46 34.36
C ARG A 338 -6.79 35.04 34.09
N PRO A 339 -7.26 34.75 32.87
CA PRO A 339 -7.77 33.42 32.55
C PRO A 339 -6.64 32.37 32.67
N ASN A 340 -6.97 31.29 33.39
CA ASN A 340 -6.05 30.15 33.48
C ASN A 340 -6.37 29.18 32.35
N PHE A 341 -5.53 29.18 31.31
CA PHE A 341 -5.70 28.30 30.17
C PHE A 341 -5.10 26.89 30.45
N ASP A 342 -5.89 25.85 30.18
CA ASP A 342 -5.37 24.48 30.22
C ASP A 342 -4.26 24.29 29.17
N LYS A 343 -3.19 23.58 29.55
CA LYS A 343 -2.09 23.19 28.62
C LYS A 343 -2.53 22.25 27.52
N LYS A 344 -3.74 21.67 27.60
CA LYS A 344 -4.32 20.80 26.57
C LYS A 344 -5.33 21.50 25.66
N SER A 345 -5.59 22.79 25.90
CA SER A 345 -6.53 23.61 25.16
C SER A 345 -5.80 24.79 24.52
N SER A 346 -6.23 25.22 23.33
CA SER A 346 -5.70 26.43 22.70
C SER A 346 -6.15 27.69 23.44
N GLY A 347 -7.32 27.69 24.10
CA GLY A 347 -7.94 28.85 24.70
C GLY A 347 -9.05 29.48 23.84
N ARG A 348 -9.38 28.90 22.69
CA ARG A 348 -10.44 29.46 21.80
C ARG A 348 -11.82 29.47 22.40
N LEU A 349 -12.16 28.45 23.19
CA LEU A 349 -13.46 28.40 23.88
C LEU A 349 -13.56 29.48 24.93
N GLU A 350 -12.51 29.66 25.70
CA GLU A 350 -12.37 30.70 26.70
C GLU A 350 -12.45 32.10 26.07
N LEU A 351 -11.75 32.30 24.93
CA LEU A 351 -11.84 33.55 24.18
C LEU A 351 -13.27 33.82 23.66
N ALA A 352 -13.93 32.81 23.12
CA ALA A 352 -15.30 32.93 22.61
C ALA A 352 -16.27 33.31 23.75
N ASN A 353 -16.14 32.67 24.92
CA ASN A 353 -16.94 32.97 26.09
C ASN A 353 -16.67 34.39 26.62
N TRP A 354 -15.40 34.83 26.62
CA TRP A 354 -15.03 36.15 27.02
C TRP A 354 -15.60 37.24 26.08
N ILE A 355 -15.51 37.03 24.76
CA ILE A 355 -16.10 37.94 23.75
C ILE A 355 -17.62 38.04 23.95
N ALA A 356 -18.29 36.92 24.21
CA ALA A 356 -19.74 36.86 24.39
C ALA A 356 -20.21 37.18 25.83
N SER A 357 -19.30 37.50 26.72
CA SER A 357 -19.64 37.84 28.11
C SER A 357 -20.40 39.14 28.24
N LYS A 358 -21.34 39.18 29.14
CA LYS A 358 -22.03 40.44 29.54
C LYS A 358 -21.09 41.47 30.18
N ASP A 359 -19.95 41.00 30.69
CA ASP A 359 -18.96 41.85 31.35
C ASP A 359 -17.93 42.42 30.32
N ASN A 360 -18.04 42.03 29.07
CA ASN A 360 -17.19 42.56 27.99
C ASN A 360 -17.82 43.87 27.45
N SER A 361 -17.24 44.99 27.82
CA SER A 361 -17.76 46.34 27.50
C SER A 361 -17.73 46.67 26.00
N LEU A 362 -17.06 45.86 25.14
CA LEU A 362 -17.00 46.09 23.68
C LEU A 362 -18.09 45.30 22.92
N THR A 363 -18.65 44.27 23.53
CA THR A 363 -19.62 43.39 22.86
C THR A 363 -20.98 43.33 23.57
N ALA A 364 -21.11 43.90 24.78
CA ALA A 364 -22.35 43.94 25.57
C ALA A 364 -23.28 45.07 25.10
#